data_8e15fb6fff3a81ffaee9cf5b821c5621
#
_entry.id   8e15fb6fff3a81ffaee9cf5b821c5621
#
_cell.length_a   1.000
_cell.length_b   1.000
_cell.length_c   1.000
_cell.angle_alpha   90.00
_cell.angle_beta   90.00
_cell.angle_gamma   90.00
#
_symmetry.space_group_name_H-M   'P 1'
#
loop_
_entity.id
_entity.type
_entity.pdbx_description
1 polymer ?
#
loop_
_entity_poly.entity_id
_entity_poly.type
_entity_poly.pdbx_seq_one_letter_code
_entity_poly.pdbx_strand_id
1 'polypeptide(L)'
;MESEAVLSGLPNRHANALRWFCAHAGTEQPWPRPLPGQTLLVSKAKGIYKPKWSEYALSVRESLRSRYDDLDPVSDRNGRWTYRYHQENLDAADRDREYTNRALIRCMEDHVPVGVMRQVADRPKRRYEILGIGIVTNWENGYFTITALG
;
A
#
# COMPACT_ATOMS: atom_id res chain seq x y z
N MET A 1 19.78 -1.91 -7.38
CA MET A 1 18.84 -1.36 -6.39
C MET A 1 17.94 -2.45 -5.90
N GLU A 2 17.76 -2.49 -4.61
CA GLU A 2 17.00 -3.56 -3.94
C GLU A 2 15.57 -3.66 -4.46
N SER A 3 14.87 -2.52 -4.63
CA SER A 3 13.50 -2.51 -5.11
C SER A 3 13.38 -3.06 -6.54
N GLU A 4 14.27 -2.67 -7.43
CA GLU A 4 14.20 -3.15 -8.80
C GLU A 4 14.48 -4.66 -8.90
N ALA A 5 15.39 -5.17 -8.08
CA ALA A 5 15.67 -6.62 -8.03
C ALA A 5 14.42 -7.40 -7.59
N VAL A 6 13.68 -6.89 -6.62
CA VAL A 6 12.44 -7.53 -6.17
C VAL A 6 11.36 -7.43 -7.24
N LEU A 7 11.19 -6.26 -7.85
CA LEU A 7 10.15 -6.04 -8.86
C LEU A 7 10.35 -6.88 -10.11
N SER A 8 11.59 -7.12 -10.51
CA SER A 8 11.89 -7.92 -11.71
C SER A 8 11.45 -9.37 -11.58
N GLY A 9 11.23 -9.87 -10.36
CA GLY A 9 10.72 -11.21 -10.11
C GLY A 9 9.20 -11.32 -10.15
N LEU A 10 8.47 -10.19 -10.31
CA LEU A 10 7.01 -10.16 -10.33
C LEU A 10 6.48 -10.15 -11.77
N PRO A 11 5.23 -10.56 -11.99
CA PRO A 11 4.58 -10.36 -13.30
C PRO A 11 4.66 -8.89 -13.72
N ASN A 12 4.84 -8.65 -15.02
CA ASN A 12 5.06 -7.30 -15.55
C ASN A 12 3.98 -6.30 -15.12
N ARG A 13 2.73 -6.70 -15.15
CA ARG A 13 1.61 -5.83 -14.80
C ARG A 13 1.72 -5.36 -13.35
N HIS A 14 2.04 -6.29 -12.45
CA HIS A 14 2.22 -5.99 -11.03
C HIS A 14 3.45 -5.10 -10.81
N ALA A 15 4.57 -5.48 -11.42
CA ALA A 15 5.82 -4.73 -11.29
C ALA A 15 5.69 -3.30 -11.80
N ASN A 16 5.03 -3.10 -12.95
CA ASN A 16 4.85 -1.76 -13.52
C ASN A 16 3.99 -0.87 -12.63
N ALA A 17 2.95 -1.44 -12.01
CA ALA A 17 2.13 -0.69 -11.06
C ALA A 17 2.97 -0.23 -9.86
N LEU A 18 3.79 -1.12 -9.31
CA LEU A 18 4.65 -0.75 -8.17
C LEU A 18 5.74 0.24 -8.56
N ARG A 19 6.24 0.19 -9.80
CA ARG A 19 7.20 1.17 -10.30
C ARG A 19 6.64 2.59 -10.31
N TRP A 20 5.34 2.73 -10.54
CA TRP A 20 4.69 4.04 -10.42
C TRP A 20 4.84 4.60 -9.00
N PHE A 21 4.61 3.77 -7.98
CA PHE A 21 4.79 4.20 -6.58
C PHE A 21 6.24 4.55 -6.28
N CYS A 22 7.20 3.80 -6.83
CA CYS A 22 8.62 4.12 -6.67
C CYS A 22 8.98 5.46 -7.31
N ALA A 23 8.49 5.70 -8.52
CA ALA A 23 8.79 6.91 -9.27
C ALA A 23 8.22 8.17 -8.62
N HIS A 24 7.14 8.03 -7.88
CA HIS A 24 6.45 9.14 -7.23
C HIS A 24 6.69 9.22 -5.72
N ALA A 25 7.56 8.36 -5.19
CA ALA A 25 7.83 8.32 -3.75
C ALA A 25 8.25 9.69 -3.22
N GLY A 26 7.67 10.10 -2.10
CA GLY A 26 7.95 11.38 -1.48
C GLY A 26 7.24 12.59 -2.10
N THR A 27 6.34 12.37 -3.06
CA THR A 27 5.60 13.45 -3.71
C THR A 27 4.13 13.43 -3.34
N GLU A 28 3.45 14.56 -3.51
CA GLU A 28 2.00 14.66 -3.44
C GLU A 28 1.41 14.58 -4.84
N GLN A 29 0.34 13.81 -4.98
CA GLN A 29 -0.33 13.58 -6.24
C GLN A 29 -1.83 13.73 -6.08
N PRO A 30 -2.57 14.08 -7.16
CA PRO A 30 -4.00 13.86 -7.20
C PRO A 30 -4.30 12.36 -7.24
N TRP A 31 -5.57 11.98 -7.27
CA TRP A 31 -5.94 10.57 -7.42
C TRP A 31 -5.23 9.97 -8.64
N PRO A 32 -4.51 8.85 -8.48
CA PRO A 32 -3.74 8.28 -9.58
C PRO A 32 -4.64 7.82 -10.73
N ARG A 33 -4.23 8.13 -11.95
CA ARG A 33 -4.90 7.62 -13.15
C ARG A 33 -4.48 6.17 -13.40
N PRO A 34 -5.36 5.35 -14.01
CA PRO A 34 -4.94 4.02 -14.43
C PRO A 34 -3.74 4.07 -15.37
N LEU A 35 -2.86 3.09 -15.26
CA LEU A 35 -1.75 2.92 -16.20
C LEU A 35 -2.29 2.44 -17.56
N PRO A 36 -1.47 2.52 -18.63
CA PRO A 36 -1.83 1.93 -19.92
C PRO A 36 -2.28 0.47 -19.74
N GLY A 37 -3.33 0.07 -20.46
CA GLY A 37 -3.94 -1.24 -20.28
C GLY A 37 -4.96 -1.31 -19.15
N GLN A 38 -5.39 -0.15 -18.62
CA GLN A 38 -6.42 -0.03 -17.60
C GLN A 38 -6.02 -0.65 -16.24
N THR A 39 -4.74 -0.67 -15.93
CA THR A 39 -4.26 -1.15 -14.63
C THR A 39 -4.49 -0.08 -13.57
N LEU A 40 -5.44 -0.31 -12.67
CA LEU A 40 -5.67 0.57 -11.53
C LEU A 40 -4.52 0.44 -10.53
N LEU A 41 -4.21 1.54 -9.85
CA LEU A 41 -3.16 1.58 -8.83
C LEU A 41 -3.73 1.46 -7.42
N VAL A 42 -4.96 1.90 -7.23
CA VAL A 42 -5.64 1.95 -5.93
C VAL A 42 -7.12 1.66 -6.11
N SER A 43 -7.79 1.27 -5.03
CA SER A 43 -9.23 1.05 -5.02
C SER A 43 -9.95 2.26 -4.44
N LYS A 44 -11.06 2.64 -5.06
CA LYS A 44 -11.95 3.68 -4.49
C LYS A 44 -12.77 3.15 -3.32
N ALA A 45 -13.10 1.86 -3.35
CA ALA A 45 -14.00 1.25 -2.37
C ALA A 45 -13.28 0.78 -1.12
N LYS A 46 -12.02 0.37 -1.25
CA LYS A 46 -11.26 -0.27 -0.18
C LYS A 46 -9.92 0.42 0.03
N GLY A 47 -9.43 0.44 1.27
CA GLY A 47 -8.09 0.93 1.57
C GLY A 47 -7.02 0.00 1.03
N ILE A 48 -7.23 -1.31 1.11
CA ILE A 48 -6.34 -2.31 0.51
C ILE A 48 -6.87 -2.64 -0.87
N TYR A 49 -6.02 -2.50 -1.90
CA TYR A 49 -6.40 -2.86 -3.26
C TYR A 49 -5.81 -4.22 -3.64
N LYS A 50 -6.69 -5.18 -3.86
CA LYS A 50 -6.34 -6.48 -4.44
C LYS A 50 -6.94 -6.54 -5.83
N PRO A 51 -6.10 -6.49 -6.89
CA PRO A 51 -6.62 -6.63 -8.26
C PRO A 51 -7.23 -8.01 -8.50
N LYS A 52 -8.19 -8.10 -9.40
CA LYS A 52 -8.78 -9.38 -9.76
C LYS A 52 -7.78 -10.34 -10.38
N TRP A 53 -6.75 -9.80 -11.04
CA TRP A 53 -5.72 -10.59 -11.76
C TRP A 53 -4.55 -11.02 -10.87
N SER A 54 -4.61 -10.75 -9.56
CA SER A 54 -3.53 -11.11 -8.62
C SER A 54 -4.11 -11.65 -7.32
N GLU A 55 -3.40 -12.55 -6.67
CA GLU A 55 -3.71 -13.01 -5.32
C GLU A 55 -3.11 -12.10 -4.25
N TYR A 56 -2.23 -11.19 -4.65
CA TYR A 56 -1.55 -10.26 -3.75
C TYR A 56 -2.26 -8.92 -3.72
N ALA A 57 -2.13 -8.21 -2.61
CA ALA A 57 -2.46 -6.80 -2.56
C ALA A 57 -1.46 -6.02 -3.39
N LEU A 58 -1.93 -4.99 -4.09
CA LEU A 58 -1.07 -4.09 -4.87
C LEU A 58 -0.70 -2.85 -4.07
N SER A 59 -1.64 -2.31 -3.31
CA SER A 59 -1.43 -1.06 -2.60
C SER A 59 -2.32 -0.95 -1.37
N VAL A 60 -1.92 -0.06 -0.46
CA VAL A 60 -2.76 0.38 0.66
C VAL A 60 -2.90 1.90 0.59
N ARG A 61 -4.07 2.39 0.98
CA ARG A 61 -4.40 3.80 0.99
C ARG A 61 -5.13 4.15 2.27
N GLU A 62 -4.58 5.10 3.02
CA GLU A 62 -5.27 5.69 4.16
C GLU A 62 -6.07 6.89 3.68
N SER A 63 -7.34 6.99 4.09
CA SER A 63 -8.15 8.17 3.84
C SER A 63 -8.01 9.14 5.02
N LEU A 64 -8.18 10.43 4.73
CA LEU A 64 -8.07 11.48 5.75
C LEU A 64 -9.10 11.30 6.88
N ARG A 65 -10.25 10.72 6.55
CA ARG A 65 -11.34 10.48 7.48
C ARG A 65 -11.51 9.00 7.77
N SER A 66 -10.40 8.27 7.85
CA SER A 66 -10.45 6.86 8.18
C SER A 66 -11.09 6.68 9.56
N ARG A 67 -11.96 5.67 9.66
CA ARG A 67 -12.51 5.26 10.95
C ARG A 67 -11.55 4.37 11.73
N TYR A 68 -10.45 3.99 11.11
CA TYR A 68 -9.39 3.20 11.74
C TYR A 68 -8.31 4.15 12.27
N ASP A 69 -7.67 3.75 13.35
CA ASP A 69 -6.59 4.52 13.95
C ASP A 69 -5.25 4.15 13.34
N ASP A 70 -5.05 4.53 12.09
CA ASP A 70 -3.75 4.35 11.44
C ASP A 70 -2.73 5.29 12.10
N LEU A 71 -1.52 4.82 12.22
CA LEU A 71 -0.45 5.59 12.83
C LEU A 71 0.39 6.27 11.75
N ASP A 72 0.81 7.50 12.02
CA ASP A 72 1.64 8.26 11.09
C ASP A 72 2.96 7.52 10.81
N PRO A 73 3.47 7.61 9.57
CA PRO A 73 4.76 7.01 9.25
C PRO A 73 5.88 7.60 10.09
N VAL A 74 6.81 6.75 10.48
CA VAL A 74 8.02 7.16 11.22
C VAL A 74 9.22 6.90 10.33
N SER A 75 10.08 7.90 10.12
CA SER A 75 11.28 7.76 9.30
C SER A 75 12.52 7.60 10.17
N ASP A 76 13.42 6.71 9.74
CA ASP A 76 14.73 6.55 10.38
C ASP A 76 15.73 7.58 9.82
N ARG A 77 17.01 7.48 10.26
CA ARG A 77 18.08 8.39 9.82
C ARG A 77 18.31 8.38 8.31
N ASN A 78 18.01 7.28 7.66
CA ASN A 78 18.25 7.11 6.23
C ASN A 78 17.03 7.48 5.40
N GLY A 79 15.99 8.05 6.03
CA GLY A 79 14.74 8.38 5.35
C GLY A 79 13.86 7.18 5.06
N ARG A 80 14.20 6.01 5.60
CA ARG A 80 13.40 4.80 5.42
C ARG A 80 12.25 4.84 6.40
N TRP A 81 11.01 4.85 5.86
CA TRP A 81 9.81 4.96 6.67
C TRP A 81 9.31 3.59 7.12
N THR A 82 8.62 3.59 8.26
CA THR A 82 7.81 2.48 8.75
C THR A 82 6.41 3.00 9.02
N TYR A 83 5.41 2.31 8.50
CA TYR A 83 4.02 2.73 8.58
C TYR A 83 3.17 1.58 9.11
N ARG A 84 2.26 1.89 10.04
CA ARG A 84 1.34 0.92 10.61
C ARG A 84 -0.05 1.19 10.08
N TYR A 85 -0.54 0.27 9.28
CA TYR A 85 -1.83 0.36 8.59
C TYR A 85 -2.85 -0.53 9.28
N HIS A 86 -4.00 0.04 9.67
CA HIS A 86 -5.06 -0.75 10.31
C HIS A 86 -5.76 -1.62 9.25
N GLN A 87 -5.96 -2.90 9.61
CA GLN A 87 -6.64 -3.85 8.74
C GLN A 87 -8.05 -3.40 8.36
N GLU A 88 -8.59 -3.98 7.31
CA GLU A 88 -10.01 -3.86 7.02
C GLU A 88 -10.76 -4.69 8.06
N ASN A 89 -11.72 -4.11 8.72
CA ASN A 89 -12.46 -4.65 9.85
C ASN A 89 -11.92 -4.13 11.19
N LEU A 90 -12.82 -3.62 12.02
CA LEU A 90 -12.44 -3.07 13.32
C LEU A 90 -12.02 -4.14 14.32
N ASP A 91 -12.55 -5.35 14.19
CA ASP A 91 -12.22 -6.46 15.08
C ASP A 91 -11.02 -7.24 14.56
N ALA A 92 -9.90 -7.19 15.31
CA ALA A 92 -8.69 -7.89 14.93
C ALA A 92 -8.91 -9.40 14.75
N ALA A 93 -9.81 -10.00 15.51
CA ALA A 93 -10.12 -11.42 15.42
C ALA A 93 -10.79 -11.81 14.10
N ASP A 94 -11.37 -10.84 13.37
CA ASP A 94 -12.06 -11.06 12.10
C ASP A 94 -11.18 -10.72 10.89
N ARG A 95 -9.86 -10.64 11.09
CA ARG A 95 -8.92 -10.32 10.00
C ARG A 95 -9.15 -11.15 8.75
N ASP A 96 -9.25 -12.46 8.91
CA ASP A 96 -9.27 -13.38 7.75
C ASP A 96 -10.64 -13.50 7.09
N ARG A 97 -11.64 -12.79 7.57
CA ARG A 97 -12.94 -12.69 6.90
C ARG A 97 -12.89 -11.75 5.69
N GLU A 98 -11.91 -10.85 5.65
CA GLU A 98 -11.77 -9.88 4.56
C GLU A 98 -10.74 -10.37 3.54
N TYR A 99 -11.17 -10.51 2.28
CA TYR A 99 -10.26 -10.99 1.22
C TYR A 99 -9.07 -10.04 1.03
N THR A 100 -9.26 -8.75 1.29
CA THR A 100 -8.20 -7.75 1.18
C THR A 100 -7.13 -7.95 2.25
N ASN A 101 -7.54 -8.27 3.48
CA ASN A 101 -6.59 -8.60 4.54
C ASN A 101 -5.81 -9.86 4.20
N ARG A 102 -6.49 -10.89 3.68
CA ARG A 102 -5.82 -12.14 3.26
C ARG A 102 -4.77 -11.88 2.17
N ALA A 103 -5.08 -10.98 1.22
CA ALA A 103 -4.13 -10.61 0.16
C ALA A 103 -2.89 -9.91 0.73
N LEU A 104 -3.07 -9.06 1.74
CA LEU A 104 -1.96 -8.37 2.38
C LEU A 104 -1.11 -9.34 3.22
N ILE A 105 -1.74 -10.34 3.87
CA ILE A 105 -1.04 -11.42 4.56
C ILE A 105 -0.18 -12.21 3.58
N ARG A 106 -0.70 -12.51 2.37
CA ARG A 106 0.08 -13.19 1.32
C ARG A 106 1.30 -12.38 0.91
N CYS A 107 1.15 -11.05 0.81
CA CYS A 107 2.30 -10.19 0.55
C CYS A 107 3.35 -10.32 1.65
N MET A 108 2.92 -10.40 2.91
CA MET A 108 3.81 -10.58 4.03
C MET A 108 4.54 -11.92 3.96
N GLU A 109 3.81 -13.00 3.71
CA GLU A 109 4.38 -14.35 3.66
C GLU A 109 5.38 -14.53 2.52
N ASP A 110 5.08 -13.96 1.37
CA ASP A 110 5.87 -14.13 0.15
C ASP A 110 6.82 -12.98 -0.14
N HIS A 111 6.87 -11.99 0.76
CA HIS A 111 7.73 -10.80 0.63
C HIS A 111 7.47 -10.02 -0.66
N VAL A 112 6.20 -9.90 -1.03
CA VAL A 112 5.78 -9.11 -2.19
C VAL A 112 5.49 -7.68 -1.73
N PRO A 113 6.18 -6.67 -2.28
CA PRO A 113 5.96 -5.29 -1.83
C PRO A 113 4.61 -4.74 -2.24
N VAL A 114 4.17 -3.72 -1.52
CA VAL A 114 2.94 -2.99 -1.82
C VAL A 114 3.23 -1.51 -1.95
N GLY A 115 2.45 -0.83 -2.78
CA GLY A 115 2.45 0.62 -2.84
C GLY A 115 1.71 1.20 -1.64
N VAL A 116 2.19 2.33 -1.14
CA VAL A 116 1.59 3.00 0.03
C VAL A 116 1.32 4.46 -0.28
N MET A 117 0.07 4.90 -0.06
CA MET A 117 -0.26 6.31 -0.14
C MET A 117 -1.25 6.72 0.95
N ARG A 118 -1.23 8.01 1.30
CA ARG A 118 -2.08 8.59 2.33
C ARG A 118 -2.74 9.84 1.79
N GLN A 119 -4.01 10.02 2.10
CA GLN A 119 -4.69 11.27 1.79
C GLN A 119 -4.21 12.37 2.75
N VAL A 120 -3.78 13.50 2.19
CA VAL A 120 -3.28 14.63 2.98
C VAL A 120 -4.14 15.89 2.84
N ALA A 121 -5.05 15.92 1.89
CA ALA A 121 -5.98 17.03 1.72
C ALA A 121 -7.31 16.53 1.14
N ASP A 122 -8.39 17.19 1.54
CA ASP A 122 -9.74 16.90 1.05
C ASP A 122 -10.21 18.00 0.10
N ARG A 123 -11.51 18.06 -0.16
CA ARG A 123 -12.12 19.05 -1.06
C ARG A 123 -11.64 20.47 -0.75
N PRO A 124 -11.52 21.34 -1.76
CA PRO A 124 -11.90 21.11 -3.16
C PRO A 124 -10.91 20.29 -3.99
N LYS A 125 -9.67 20.15 -3.54
CA LYS A 125 -8.64 19.38 -4.24
C LYS A 125 -8.08 18.31 -3.32
N ARG A 126 -8.48 17.08 -3.56
CA ARG A 126 -7.92 15.94 -2.83
C ARG A 126 -6.48 15.71 -3.26
N ARG A 127 -5.61 15.55 -2.27
CA ARG A 127 -4.19 15.30 -2.48
C ARG A 127 -3.76 14.08 -1.67
N TYR A 128 -2.83 13.34 -2.22
CA TYR A 128 -2.31 12.11 -1.63
C TYR A 128 -0.80 12.15 -1.61
N GLU A 129 -0.24 11.83 -0.45
CA GLU A 129 1.20 11.63 -0.32
C GLU A 129 1.53 10.19 -0.74
N ILE A 130 2.49 10.03 -1.64
CA ILE A 130 2.97 8.73 -2.07
C ILE A 130 4.21 8.41 -1.23
N LEU A 131 4.12 7.39 -0.37
CA LEU A 131 5.27 6.99 0.44
C LEU A 131 6.27 6.19 -0.40
N GLY A 132 5.80 5.41 -1.35
CA GLY A 132 6.60 4.54 -2.18
C GLY A 132 6.12 3.11 -2.07
N ILE A 133 7.04 2.16 -2.11
CA ILE A 133 6.73 0.74 -1.89
C ILE A 133 7.37 0.25 -0.59
N GLY A 134 6.73 -0.74 0.02
CA GLY A 134 7.23 -1.32 1.25
C GLY A 134 6.89 -2.79 1.37
N ILE A 135 7.60 -3.46 2.28
CA ILE A 135 7.36 -4.86 2.63
C ILE A 135 6.51 -4.90 3.89
N VAL A 136 5.48 -5.73 3.88
CA VAL A 136 4.68 -6.01 5.06
C VAL A 136 5.49 -6.94 5.94
N THR A 137 5.92 -6.46 7.11
CA THR A 137 6.85 -7.20 7.98
C THR A 137 6.18 -7.85 9.17
N ASN A 138 4.99 -7.38 9.56
CA ASN A 138 4.32 -7.87 10.75
C ASN A 138 2.83 -7.53 10.73
N TRP A 139 2.06 -8.31 11.48
CA TRP A 139 0.67 -7.98 11.84
C TRP A 139 0.51 -8.24 13.33
N GLU A 140 -0.05 -7.26 14.03
CA GLU A 140 -0.29 -7.38 15.47
C GLU A 140 -1.49 -6.51 15.86
N ASN A 141 -2.43 -7.11 16.56
CA ASN A 141 -3.59 -6.41 17.11
C ASN A 141 -4.34 -5.53 16.09
N GLY A 142 -4.49 -6.03 14.87
CA GLY A 142 -5.21 -5.33 13.81
C GLY A 142 -4.35 -4.41 12.95
N TYR A 143 -3.05 -4.28 13.23
CA TYR A 143 -2.16 -3.42 12.46
C TYR A 143 -1.15 -4.21 11.66
N PHE A 144 -1.06 -3.87 10.38
CA PHE A 144 0.04 -4.31 9.52
C PHE A 144 1.18 -3.30 9.62
N THR A 145 2.38 -3.78 9.85
CA THR A 145 3.59 -2.95 9.78
C THR A 145 4.18 -3.06 8.39
N ILE A 146 4.38 -1.93 7.73
CA ILE A 146 4.95 -1.86 6.38
C ILE A 146 6.20 -1.01 6.45
N THR A 147 7.32 -1.58 6.01
CA THR A 147 8.63 -0.91 6.03
C THR A 147 9.10 -0.61 4.63
N ALA A 148 9.57 0.60 4.41
CA ALA A 148 10.03 1.06 3.11
C ALA A 148 11.05 0.09 2.50
N LEU A 149 10.92 -0.17 1.20
CA LEU A 149 11.85 -0.96 0.43
C LEU A 149 12.73 -0.03 -0.39
N GLY A 150 13.99 -0.16 -0.19
CA GLY A 150 14.91 0.51 -1.02
C GLY A 150 15.61 1.62 -0.86
#